data_3a79002690dbf134670be3f125e1fda2
#
_entry.id   3a79002690dbf134670be3f125e1fda2
#
_cell.length_a   1.000
_cell.length_b   1.000
_cell.length_c   1.000
_cell.angle_alpha   90.00
_cell.angle_beta   90.00
_cell.angle_gamma   90.00
#
_symmetry.space_group_name_H-M   'P 1'
#
loop_
_entity.id
_entity.type
_entity.pdbx_description
1 polymer ?
#
loop_
_entity_poly.entity_id
_entity_poly.type
_entity_poly.pdbx_seq_one_letter_code
_entity_poly.pdbx_strand_id
1 'polypeptide(L)'
;MVIGQGFVLTNYHVGEDASSLRVTVTDDSGNTDEYAATLVAYDESLDIAIVYATGLALPAVTLGDSDTLQVGDWAINIGNPLGFTKTTTVGVVSALNRAIESESYDKYGRKSTITNAMIQVDAAINSGNSGGGMFNVNGELMGIPTLKYTGSYYSGSTVEGIGMCIPINSAKPLINKVLSGEITFTAPEALDNSDDNKADSNTDSTLVGKPRMGITMSNLANSRALQNGQIPKGVYVVNVEENSPAEKAGMQVGDIIVDVNDNVITSTTELAAQVADCKAGDVLKIKVYRVPGITDLTGSDDIPDGEYIDLEVTLEVIDNVKQ
;
A
#
# COMPACT_ATOMS: atom_id res chain seq x y z
N MET A 1 -2.91 8.83 8.87
CA MET A 1 -3.28 10.21 9.36
C MET A 1 -3.10 10.29 10.87
N VAL A 2 -2.41 11.30 11.37
CA VAL A 2 -2.24 11.47 12.83
C VAL A 2 -3.55 11.92 13.46
N ILE A 3 -4.02 11.19 14.46
CA ILE A 3 -5.26 11.48 15.19
C ILE A 3 -5.01 11.96 16.64
N GLY A 4 -3.73 12.14 17.01
CA GLY A 4 -3.27 12.66 18.30
C GLY A 4 -2.45 11.68 19.09
N GLN A 5 -1.63 12.19 20.03
CA GLN A 5 -0.89 11.41 21.02
C GLN A 5 -0.01 10.28 20.43
N GLY A 6 0.52 10.45 19.21
CA GLY A 6 1.29 9.41 18.52
C GLY A 6 0.45 8.36 17.80
N PHE A 7 -0.88 8.44 17.84
CA PHE A 7 -1.75 7.52 17.14
C PHE A 7 -1.97 7.94 15.68
N VAL A 8 -1.95 6.96 14.80
CA VAL A 8 -2.11 7.11 13.34
C VAL A 8 -3.23 6.21 12.87
N LEU A 9 -4.23 6.80 12.21
CA LEU A 9 -5.35 6.10 11.57
C LEU A 9 -4.97 5.72 10.14
N THR A 10 -5.27 4.49 9.75
CA THR A 10 -5.04 3.92 8.41
C THR A 10 -6.08 2.85 8.08
N ASN A 11 -5.95 2.17 6.93
CA ASN A 11 -6.72 0.97 6.64
C ASN A 11 -6.09 -0.27 7.29
N TYR A 12 -6.94 -1.26 7.60
CA TYR A 12 -6.48 -2.53 8.18
C TYR A 12 -5.62 -3.32 7.20
N HIS A 13 -6.06 -3.45 5.94
CA HIS A 13 -5.33 -4.18 4.90
C HIS A 13 -3.92 -3.61 4.59
N VAL A 14 -3.61 -2.38 5.02
CA VAL A 14 -2.28 -1.78 4.81
C VAL A 14 -1.23 -2.41 5.73
N GLY A 15 -1.64 -2.98 6.87
CA GLY A 15 -0.72 -3.52 7.85
C GLY A 15 -1.09 -4.89 8.44
N GLU A 16 -2.11 -5.58 7.90
CA GLU A 16 -2.64 -6.83 8.48
C GLU A 16 -1.60 -7.97 8.56
N ASP A 17 -0.74 -8.08 7.55
CA ASP A 17 0.27 -9.15 7.46
C ASP A 17 1.69 -8.67 7.82
N ALA A 18 1.82 -7.45 8.35
CA ALA A 18 3.12 -6.87 8.63
C ALA A 18 3.78 -7.50 9.87
N SER A 19 4.99 -8.03 9.72
CA SER A 19 5.80 -8.51 10.85
C SER A 19 6.34 -7.37 11.72
N SER A 20 6.46 -6.16 11.16
CA SER A 20 6.84 -4.93 11.86
C SER A 20 6.18 -3.74 11.17
N LEU A 21 5.88 -2.70 11.95
CA LEU A 21 5.28 -1.46 11.45
C LEU A 21 6.19 -0.28 11.73
N ARG A 22 6.26 0.66 10.79
CA ARG A 22 6.91 1.96 10.94
C ARG A 22 6.00 3.06 10.41
N VAL A 23 6.10 4.22 11.02
CA VAL A 23 5.51 5.46 10.50
C VAL A 23 6.65 6.35 10.04
N THR A 24 6.62 6.69 8.78
CA THR A 24 7.60 7.58 8.14
C THR A 24 6.98 8.95 7.94
N VAL A 25 7.68 9.98 8.34
CA VAL A 25 7.25 11.38 8.19
C VAL A 25 8.30 12.11 7.37
N THR A 26 7.87 12.68 6.25
CA THR A 26 8.75 13.51 5.40
C THR A 26 8.34 14.97 5.54
N ASP A 27 9.27 15.85 5.90
CA ASP A 27 9.05 17.28 6.00
C ASP A 27 9.02 17.95 4.60
N ASP A 28 8.75 19.26 4.56
CA ASP A 28 8.69 20.01 3.30
C ASP A 28 10.09 20.23 2.66
N SER A 29 11.17 19.93 3.38
CA SER A 29 12.55 19.95 2.88
C SER A 29 13.00 18.58 2.36
N GLY A 30 12.14 17.56 2.48
CA GLY A 30 12.41 16.18 2.08
C GLY A 30 13.12 15.35 3.15
N ASN A 31 13.40 15.89 4.36
CA ASN A 31 13.95 15.07 5.44
C ASN A 31 12.92 14.09 5.93
N THR A 32 13.35 12.88 6.22
CA THR A 32 12.50 11.76 6.62
C THR A 32 12.86 11.29 8.02
N ASP A 33 11.85 11.25 8.90
CA ASP A 33 11.95 10.67 10.23
C ASP A 33 11.13 9.37 10.26
N GLU A 34 11.70 8.32 10.86
CA GLU A 34 11.03 7.04 11.06
C GLU A 34 10.71 6.79 12.53
N TYR A 35 9.54 6.25 12.78
CA TYR A 35 9.04 5.93 14.11
C TYR A 35 8.63 4.46 14.18
N ALA A 36 9.15 3.73 15.17
CA ALA A 36 8.67 2.38 15.45
C ALA A 36 7.18 2.44 15.78
N ALA A 37 6.40 1.55 15.18
CA ALA A 37 4.96 1.55 15.37
C ALA A 37 4.42 0.15 15.71
N THR A 38 3.27 0.11 16.38
CA THR A 38 2.54 -1.12 16.69
C THR A 38 1.06 -0.95 16.39
N LEU A 39 0.40 -2.02 15.96
CA LEU A 39 -1.05 -2.06 15.80
C LEU A 39 -1.70 -2.04 17.19
N VAL A 40 -2.58 -1.06 17.42
CA VAL A 40 -3.27 -0.85 18.70
C VAL A 40 -4.69 -1.37 18.67
N ALA A 41 -5.40 -1.04 17.60
CA ALA A 41 -6.79 -1.40 17.44
C ALA A 41 -7.13 -1.50 15.95
N TYR A 42 -8.10 -2.35 15.62
CA TYR A 42 -8.60 -2.46 14.25
C TYR A 42 -10.05 -2.91 14.21
N ASP A 43 -10.67 -2.65 13.08
CA ASP A 43 -11.95 -3.23 12.67
C ASP A 43 -11.78 -3.74 11.23
N GLU A 44 -11.61 -5.05 11.10
CA GLU A 44 -11.43 -5.73 9.82
C GLU A 44 -12.65 -5.55 8.91
N SER A 45 -13.85 -5.51 9.50
CA SER A 45 -15.10 -5.38 8.76
C SER A 45 -15.27 -4.03 8.10
N LEU A 46 -14.74 -2.99 8.72
CA LEU A 46 -14.71 -1.62 8.22
C LEU A 46 -13.40 -1.28 7.49
N ASP A 47 -12.42 -2.18 7.52
CA ASP A 47 -11.08 -1.95 6.97
C ASP A 47 -10.38 -0.74 7.62
N ILE A 48 -10.42 -0.64 8.95
CA ILE A 48 -9.85 0.45 9.71
C ILE A 48 -8.82 -0.09 10.70
N ALA A 49 -7.67 0.57 10.82
CA ALA A 49 -6.66 0.30 11.82
C ALA A 49 -6.13 1.58 12.46
N ILE A 50 -5.73 1.47 13.73
CA ILE A 50 -5.02 2.51 14.46
C ILE A 50 -3.71 1.92 14.94
N VAL A 51 -2.61 2.57 14.57
CA VAL A 51 -1.27 2.24 15.02
C VAL A 51 -0.75 3.33 15.96
N TYR A 52 0.11 2.96 16.90
CA TYR A 52 0.84 3.89 17.74
C TYR A 52 2.28 3.98 17.28
N ALA A 53 2.78 5.18 17.07
CA ALA A 53 4.14 5.46 16.67
C ALA A 53 4.91 6.13 17.84
N THR A 54 5.91 5.44 18.35
CA THR A 54 6.66 5.89 19.54
C THR A 54 7.47 7.14 19.24
N GLY A 55 7.20 8.20 20.00
CA GLY A 55 7.87 9.51 19.83
C GLY A 55 7.26 10.43 18.77
N LEU A 56 6.26 9.98 18.02
CA LEU A 56 5.58 10.84 17.03
C LEU A 56 4.79 11.95 17.72
N ALA A 57 5.19 13.21 17.47
CA ALA A 57 4.62 14.41 18.09
C ALA A 57 4.09 15.41 17.06
N LEU A 58 3.34 14.92 16.07
CA LEU A 58 2.68 15.76 15.07
C LEU A 58 1.27 16.16 15.52
N PRO A 59 0.77 17.33 15.04
CA PRO A 59 -0.61 17.76 15.30
C PRO A 59 -1.61 16.75 14.71
N ALA A 60 -2.71 16.57 15.42
CA ALA A 60 -3.82 15.74 14.95
C ALA A 60 -4.58 16.45 13.82
N VAL A 61 -5.10 15.67 12.89
CA VAL A 61 -6.10 16.15 11.93
C VAL A 61 -7.40 16.48 12.66
N THR A 62 -8.13 17.47 12.16
CA THR A 62 -9.49 17.75 12.64
C THR A 62 -10.45 16.70 12.08
N LEU A 63 -11.14 15.98 12.96
CA LEU A 63 -12.18 15.03 12.55
C LEU A 63 -13.46 15.80 12.22
N GLY A 64 -13.92 15.68 10.98
CA GLY A 64 -15.19 16.25 10.54
C GLY A 64 -16.39 15.40 10.92
N ASP A 65 -17.55 15.75 10.41
CA ASP A 65 -18.79 14.99 10.54
C ASP A 65 -19.25 14.53 9.15
N SER A 66 -19.01 13.24 8.82
CA SER A 66 -19.33 12.71 7.51
C SER A 66 -20.82 12.62 7.21
N ASP A 67 -21.70 12.74 8.22
CA ASP A 67 -23.15 12.76 8.02
C ASP A 67 -23.64 14.12 7.46
N THR A 68 -22.79 15.16 7.50
CA THR A 68 -23.07 16.47 6.93
C THR A 68 -22.78 16.58 5.44
N LEU A 69 -22.06 15.61 4.87
CA LEU A 69 -21.69 15.60 3.46
C LEU A 69 -22.92 15.58 2.54
N GLN A 70 -22.79 16.27 1.43
CA GLN A 70 -23.77 16.29 0.34
C GLN A 70 -23.11 15.89 -0.98
N VAL A 71 -23.89 15.31 -1.89
CA VAL A 71 -23.43 15.06 -3.27
C VAL A 71 -23.08 16.39 -3.93
N GLY A 72 -21.88 16.45 -4.52
CA GLY A 72 -21.30 17.66 -5.09
C GLY A 72 -20.31 18.40 -4.15
N ASP A 73 -20.21 18.02 -2.87
CA ASP A 73 -19.18 18.56 -1.99
C ASP A 73 -17.79 18.18 -2.47
N TRP A 74 -16.82 19.05 -2.26
CA TRP A 74 -15.42 18.78 -2.60
C TRP A 74 -14.86 17.60 -1.79
N ALA A 75 -14.19 16.69 -2.48
CA ALA A 75 -13.46 15.59 -1.91
C ALA A 75 -11.97 15.73 -2.26
N ILE A 76 -11.15 16.06 -1.25
CA ILE A 76 -9.71 16.26 -1.37
C ILE A 76 -9.02 15.05 -0.74
N ASN A 77 -8.53 14.12 -1.56
CA ASN A 77 -7.80 12.95 -1.06
C ASN A 77 -6.32 13.26 -0.96
N ILE A 78 -5.73 12.94 0.18
CA ILE A 78 -4.30 13.07 0.43
C ILE A 78 -3.77 11.70 0.85
N GLY A 79 -2.81 11.19 0.09
CA GLY A 79 -2.16 9.90 0.33
C GLY A 79 -0.69 9.92 -0.08
N ASN A 80 -0.05 8.77 -0.03
CA ASN A 80 1.33 8.57 -0.46
C ASN A 80 1.43 7.37 -1.42
N PRO A 81 0.88 7.50 -2.65
CA PRO A 81 0.90 6.41 -3.62
C PRO A 81 2.34 6.14 -4.09
N LEU A 82 2.70 4.86 -4.19
CA LEU A 82 3.95 4.38 -4.80
C LEU A 82 5.25 4.94 -4.19
N GLY A 83 5.19 5.46 -2.94
CA GLY A 83 6.35 6.11 -2.33
C GLY A 83 6.67 7.52 -2.88
N PHE A 84 5.87 8.05 -3.81
CA PHE A 84 5.93 9.45 -4.21
C PHE A 84 5.37 10.31 -3.07
N THR A 85 6.16 11.25 -2.57
CA THR A 85 5.77 12.14 -1.47
C THR A 85 4.42 12.80 -1.73
N LYS A 86 3.55 12.83 -0.70
CA LYS A 86 2.27 13.55 -0.59
C LYS A 86 1.54 13.79 -1.93
N THR A 87 0.75 12.86 -2.37
CA THR A 87 -0.08 13.03 -3.57
C THR A 87 -1.47 13.49 -3.16
N THR A 88 -1.94 14.55 -3.81
CA THR A 88 -3.29 15.09 -3.61
C THR A 88 -4.10 14.86 -4.88
N THR A 89 -5.27 14.25 -4.74
CA THR A 89 -6.28 14.17 -5.81
C THR A 89 -7.54 14.89 -5.38
N VAL A 90 -8.22 15.54 -6.31
CA VAL A 90 -9.41 16.35 -6.03
C VAL A 90 -10.55 15.92 -6.94
N GLY A 91 -11.73 15.84 -6.37
CA GLY A 91 -12.99 15.56 -7.05
C GLY A 91 -14.15 15.98 -6.18
N VAL A 92 -15.29 15.34 -6.36
CA VAL A 92 -16.51 15.61 -5.58
C VAL A 92 -17.09 14.33 -4.99
N VAL A 93 -17.90 14.47 -3.97
CA VAL A 93 -18.76 13.41 -3.48
C VAL A 93 -19.79 13.09 -4.55
N SER A 94 -19.68 11.89 -5.13
CA SER A 94 -20.56 11.43 -6.22
C SER A 94 -21.82 10.74 -5.70
N ALA A 95 -21.71 10.05 -4.55
CA ALA A 95 -22.84 9.43 -3.87
C ALA A 95 -22.52 9.19 -2.39
N LEU A 96 -23.57 9.07 -1.59
CA LEU A 96 -23.49 8.75 -0.16
C LEU A 96 -24.19 7.41 0.10
N ASN A 97 -23.84 6.79 1.22
CA ASN A 97 -24.44 5.55 1.69
C ASN A 97 -24.45 4.43 0.63
N ARG A 98 -23.39 4.33 -0.18
CA ARG A 98 -23.22 3.21 -1.10
C ARG A 98 -23.05 1.93 -0.31
N ALA A 99 -24.05 1.07 -0.37
CA ALA A 99 -23.98 -0.26 0.22
C ALA A 99 -22.99 -1.11 -0.58
N ILE A 100 -21.85 -1.42 0.02
CA ILE A 100 -20.82 -2.29 -0.55
C ILE A 100 -20.78 -3.56 0.27
N GLU A 101 -21.02 -4.68 -0.37
CA GLU A 101 -20.92 -5.99 0.24
C GLU A 101 -19.50 -6.52 0.13
N SER A 102 -18.93 -6.96 1.24
CA SER A 102 -17.68 -7.69 1.29
C SER A 102 -17.87 -9.04 1.95
N GLU A 103 -17.10 -10.02 1.50
CA GLU A 103 -17.11 -11.34 2.10
C GLU A 103 -16.04 -11.39 3.20
N SER A 104 -16.44 -11.84 4.36
CA SER A 104 -15.53 -12.13 5.47
C SER A 104 -15.63 -13.60 5.85
N TYR A 105 -14.52 -14.21 6.22
CA TYR A 105 -14.46 -15.60 6.66
C TYR A 105 -13.99 -15.63 8.11
N ASP A 106 -14.74 -16.32 8.98
CA ASP A 106 -14.32 -16.52 10.34
C ASP A 106 -13.19 -17.57 10.43
N LYS A 107 -12.59 -17.70 11.62
CA LYS A 107 -11.53 -18.70 11.87
C LYS A 107 -11.93 -20.15 11.62
N TYR A 108 -13.21 -20.43 11.38
CA TYR A 108 -13.75 -21.75 11.04
C TYR A 108 -14.09 -21.88 9.55
N GLY A 109 -13.74 -20.85 8.74
CA GLY A 109 -14.05 -20.82 7.30
C GLY A 109 -15.51 -20.53 6.97
N ARG A 110 -16.30 -20.05 7.93
CA ARG A 110 -17.71 -19.69 7.67
C ARG A 110 -17.77 -18.31 7.06
N LYS A 111 -18.38 -18.25 5.88
CA LYS A 111 -18.61 -17.01 5.14
C LYS A 111 -19.67 -16.16 5.82
N SER A 112 -19.38 -14.89 5.98
CA SER A 112 -20.34 -13.84 6.32
C SER A 112 -20.26 -12.71 5.31
N THR A 113 -21.40 -12.12 4.96
CA THR A 113 -21.44 -10.92 4.13
C THR A 113 -21.59 -9.71 5.06
N ILE A 114 -20.68 -8.76 4.89
CA ILE A 114 -20.70 -7.48 5.61
C ILE A 114 -21.07 -6.41 4.60
N THR A 115 -22.05 -5.59 4.94
CA THR A 115 -22.46 -4.45 4.12
C THR A 115 -22.00 -3.16 4.77
N ASN A 116 -21.11 -2.44 4.13
CA ASN A 116 -20.61 -1.14 4.59
C ASN A 116 -21.24 -0.01 3.76
N ALA A 117 -21.67 1.05 4.45
CA ALA A 117 -22.14 2.27 3.79
C ALA A 117 -20.92 3.16 3.49
N MET A 118 -20.60 3.35 2.21
CA MET A 118 -19.43 4.07 1.74
C MET A 118 -19.78 5.42 1.13
N ILE A 119 -18.81 6.34 1.15
CA ILE A 119 -18.84 7.58 0.39
C ILE A 119 -18.21 7.28 -0.97
N GLN A 120 -18.94 7.54 -2.07
CA GLN A 120 -18.39 7.46 -3.42
C GLN A 120 -17.88 8.83 -3.85
N VAL A 121 -16.68 8.87 -4.43
CA VAL A 121 -16.05 10.08 -4.98
C VAL A 121 -15.56 9.82 -6.41
N ASP A 122 -15.40 10.87 -7.20
CA ASP A 122 -14.77 10.82 -8.53
C ASP A 122 -13.28 11.24 -8.50
N ALA A 123 -12.79 11.70 -7.35
CA ALA A 123 -11.37 11.91 -7.13
C ALA A 123 -10.62 10.59 -7.31
N ALA A 124 -9.51 10.61 -8.05
CA ALA A 124 -8.72 9.40 -8.30
C ALA A 124 -8.22 8.77 -7.00
N ILE A 125 -8.58 7.49 -6.79
CA ILE A 125 -8.05 6.65 -5.70
C ILE A 125 -7.26 5.53 -6.35
N ASN A 126 -5.94 5.55 -6.12
CA ASN A 126 -4.99 4.59 -6.63
C ASN A 126 -4.27 3.88 -5.48
N SER A 127 -3.47 2.84 -5.80
CA SER A 127 -2.61 2.18 -4.83
C SER A 127 -1.73 3.21 -4.11
N GLY A 128 -1.76 3.20 -2.75
CA GLY A 128 -1.08 4.16 -1.88
C GLY A 128 -1.94 5.32 -1.39
N ASN A 129 -3.14 5.56 -1.93
CA ASN A 129 -4.11 6.46 -1.30
C ASN A 129 -4.87 5.78 -0.17
N SER A 130 -4.95 4.45 -0.17
CA SER A 130 -5.56 3.67 0.92
C SER A 130 -4.91 4.00 2.26
N GLY A 131 -5.73 4.24 3.29
CA GLY A 131 -5.27 4.68 4.61
C GLY A 131 -4.86 6.14 4.71
N GLY A 132 -4.89 6.89 3.59
CA GLY A 132 -4.84 8.34 3.56
C GLY A 132 -6.14 8.99 3.99
N GLY A 133 -6.28 10.30 3.84
CA GLY A 133 -7.47 11.06 4.23
C GLY A 133 -8.23 11.68 3.07
N MET A 134 -9.55 11.62 3.14
CA MET A 134 -10.45 12.46 2.36
C MET A 134 -10.89 13.65 3.20
N PHE A 135 -10.56 14.84 2.76
CA PHE A 135 -10.81 16.10 3.46
C PHE A 135 -11.85 16.95 2.70
N ASN A 136 -12.57 17.75 3.45
CA ASN A 136 -13.39 18.84 2.88
C ASN A 136 -12.54 20.10 2.68
N VAL A 137 -13.15 21.17 2.16
CA VAL A 137 -12.49 22.46 1.91
C VAL A 137 -12.04 23.18 3.20
N ASN A 138 -12.54 22.80 4.35
CA ASN A 138 -12.14 23.33 5.66
C ASN A 138 -10.94 22.58 6.26
N GLY A 139 -10.42 21.54 5.57
CA GLY A 139 -9.34 20.70 6.09
C GLY A 139 -9.81 19.69 7.15
N GLU A 140 -11.10 19.41 7.24
CA GLU A 140 -11.65 18.43 8.15
C GLU A 140 -11.65 17.04 7.49
N LEU A 141 -11.21 16.03 8.21
CA LEU A 141 -11.19 14.63 7.76
C LEU A 141 -12.63 14.09 7.72
N MET A 142 -13.12 13.80 6.52
CA MET A 142 -14.48 13.34 6.26
C MET A 142 -14.55 11.85 5.97
N GLY A 143 -13.46 11.25 5.49
CA GLY A 143 -13.41 9.83 5.16
C GLY A 143 -12.00 9.28 4.97
N ILE A 144 -11.90 7.96 4.81
CA ILE A 144 -10.66 7.22 4.61
C ILE A 144 -10.76 6.54 3.26
N PRO A 145 -9.98 6.95 2.23
CA PRO A 145 -9.92 6.27 0.95
C PRO A 145 -9.50 4.81 1.11
N THR A 146 -10.14 3.92 0.36
CA THR A 146 -9.79 2.48 0.36
C THR A 146 -9.99 1.87 -1.03
N LEU A 147 -9.01 1.06 -1.47
CA LEU A 147 -9.11 0.28 -2.71
C LEU A 147 -9.77 -1.09 -2.50
N LYS A 148 -9.92 -1.54 -1.25
CA LYS A 148 -10.52 -2.86 -0.94
C LYS A 148 -11.87 -3.07 -1.62
N TYR A 149 -12.62 -2.00 -1.84
CA TYR A 149 -13.98 -2.04 -2.35
C TYR A 149 -14.14 -1.60 -3.81
N THR A 150 -13.06 -1.23 -4.51
CA THR A 150 -13.13 -0.74 -5.90
C THR A 150 -12.96 -1.84 -6.96
N GLY A 151 -12.30 -2.94 -6.62
CA GLY A 151 -11.88 -3.99 -7.58
C GLY A 151 -12.83 -5.16 -7.78
N SER A 152 -13.82 -5.38 -6.91
CA SER A 152 -14.57 -6.65 -6.89
C SER A 152 -15.91 -6.60 -7.62
N TYR A 153 -16.44 -5.44 -7.94
CA TYR A 153 -17.80 -5.30 -8.49
C TYR A 153 -17.88 -5.31 -10.01
N TYR A 154 -16.78 -5.11 -10.72
CA TYR A 154 -16.81 -5.05 -12.18
C TYR A 154 -15.75 -5.95 -12.78
N SER A 155 -16.10 -7.20 -12.99
CA SER A 155 -15.29 -8.15 -13.75
C SER A 155 -15.13 -7.64 -15.20
N GLY A 156 -13.94 -7.19 -15.55
CA GLY A 156 -13.53 -7.04 -16.94
C GLY A 156 -13.39 -5.64 -17.51
N SER A 157 -13.54 -4.57 -16.73
CA SER A 157 -13.19 -3.20 -17.17
C SER A 157 -12.64 -2.37 -16.00
N THR A 158 -11.57 -1.64 -16.23
CA THR A 158 -11.14 -0.55 -15.35
C THR A 158 -12.25 0.51 -15.32
N VAL A 159 -12.95 0.64 -14.20
CA VAL A 159 -13.92 1.70 -14.00
C VAL A 159 -13.18 2.91 -13.44
N GLU A 160 -12.89 3.88 -14.29
CA GLU A 160 -12.31 5.16 -13.86
C GLU A 160 -13.39 6.06 -13.23
N GLY A 161 -12.98 6.92 -12.30
CA GLY A 161 -13.86 7.92 -11.67
C GLY A 161 -14.81 7.34 -10.61
N ILE A 162 -14.56 6.13 -10.10
CA ILE A 162 -15.26 5.58 -8.95
C ILE A 162 -14.26 5.26 -7.84
N GLY A 163 -14.19 6.13 -6.84
CA GLY A 163 -13.43 5.92 -5.61
C GLY A 163 -14.37 5.67 -4.43
N MET A 164 -13.94 4.87 -3.46
CA MET A 164 -14.69 4.60 -2.24
C MET A 164 -13.91 5.07 -1.02
N CYS A 165 -14.63 5.77 -0.12
CA CYS A 165 -14.08 6.20 1.16
C CYS A 165 -14.97 5.70 2.30
N ILE A 166 -14.34 5.23 3.37
CA ILE A 166 -15.01 4.87 4.62
C ILE A 166 -15.40 6.16 5.33
N PRO A 167 -16.67 6.39 5.70
CA PRO A 167 -17.06 7.59 6.44
C PRO A 167 -16.30 7.73 7.75
N ILE A 168 -15.83 8.93 8.10
CA ILE A 168 -15.08 9.13 9.35
C ILE A 168 -15.93 8.81 10.58
N ASN A 169 -17.24 9.03 10.51
CA ASN A 169 -18.13 8.70 11.63
C ASN A 169 -18.14 7.20 11.96
N SER A 170 -17.89 6.33 10.97
CA SER A 170 -17.75 4.88 11.21
C SER A 170 -16.46 4.55 11.98
N ALA A 171 -15.40 5.35 11.85
CA ALA A 171 -14.14 5.16 12.56
C ALA A 171 -14.13 5.79 13.97
N LYS A 172 -14.94 6.83 14.22
CA LYS A 172 -14.98 7.56 15.50
C LYS A 172 -15.15 6.67 16.74
N PRO A 173 -16.00 5.63 16.76
CA PRO A 173 -16.11 4.76 17.92
C PRO A 173 -14.78 4.10 18.30
N LEU A 174 -14.02 3.62 17.31
CA LEU A 174 -12.71 3.00 17.52
C LEU A 174 -11.66 4.05 17.96
N ILE A 175 -11.64 5.20 17.30
CA ILE A 175 -10.78 6.34 17.62
C ILE A 175 -10.98 6.77 19.08
N ASN A 176 -12.23 6.96 19.50
CA ASN A 176 -12.55 7.39 20.84
C ASN A 176 -12.09 6.39 21.92
N LYS A 177 -12.24 5.08 21.69
CA LYS A 177 -11.75 4.05 22.61
C LYS A 177 -10.23 4.08 22.77
N VAL A 178 -9.51 4.33 21.68
CA VAL A 178 -8.04 4.43 21.72
C VAL A 178 -7.61 5.71 22.43
N LEU A 179 -8.16 6.87 22.06
CA LEU A 179 -7.77 8.16 22.63
C LEU A 179 -8.18 8.32 24.10
N SER A 180 -9.25 7.65 24.55
CA SER A 180 -9.66 7.62 25.98
C SER A 180 -8.81 6.70 26.84
N GLY A 181 -7.93 5.87 26.24
CA GLY A 181 -7.13 4.89 26.97
C GLY A 181 -7.91 3.63 27.38
N GLU A 182 -9.10 3.40 26.82
CA GLU A 182 -9.87 2.16 27.07
C GLU A 182 -9.14 0.93 26.52
N ILE A 183 -8.37 1.12 25.43
CA ILE A 183 -7.57 0.05 24.82
C ILE A 183 -6.13 0.16 25.33
N THR A 184 -5.66 -0.92 25.96
CA THR A 184 -4.28 -1.03 26.45
C THR A 184 -3.40 -1.73 25.41
N PHE A 185 -2.18 -1.24 25.22
CA PHE A 185 -1.20 -1.82 24.31
C PHE A 185 0.21 -1.64 24.88
N THR A 186 1.18 -2.32 24.32
CA THR A 186 2.61 -2.12 24.62
C THR A 186 3.22 -1.29 23.50
N ALA A 187 3.72 -0.11 23.86
CA ALA A 187 4.45 0.72 22.91
C ALA A 187 5.77 0.04 22.50
N PRO A 188 6.15 0.06 21.22
CA PRO A 188 7.44 -0.43 20.79
C PRO A 188 8.56 0.48 21.33
N GLU A 189 9.78 -0.06 21.42
CA GLU A 189 10.95 0.76 21.73
C GLU A 189 11.14 1.82 20.62
N ALA A 190 11.56 3.03 21.03
CA ALA A 190 11.87 4.07 20.07
C ALA A 190 13.05 3.63 19.19
N LEU A 191 13.00 4.00 17.90
CA LEU A 191 14.16 3.81 17.03
C LEU A 191 15.29 4.72 17.52
N ASP A 192 16.52 4.18 17.59
CA ASP A 192 17.71 4.97 17.90
C ASP A 192 18.09 5.76 16.64
N ASN A 193 17.63 7.00 16.56
CA ASN A 193 17.95 7.93 15.47
C ASN A 193 19.26 8.69 15.72
N SER A 194 20.14 8.22 16.64
CA SER A 194 21.36 8.92 17.06
C SER A 194 22.56 8.73 16.14
N ASP A 195 22.45 7.99 15.03
CA ASP A 195 23.52 7.91 14.05
C ASP A 195 23.58 9.19 13.21
N ASP A 196 24.58 10.04 13.52
CA ASP A 196 24.94 11.29 12.85
C ASP A 196 25.42 11.09 11.38
N ASN A 197 24.65 10.37 10.56
CA ASN A 197 24.85 10.35 9.11
C ASN A 197 23.60 10.90 8.40
N LYS A 198 23.32 12.19 8.64
CA LYS A 198 22.46 12.97 7.76
C LYS A 198 23.17 13.24 6.45
N ALA A 199 22.95 12.39 5.48
CA ALA A 199 23.28 12.68 4.09
C ALA A 199 22.01 12.53 3.25
N ASP A 200 21.55 13.67 2.76
CA ASP A 200 20.66 13.92 1.62
C ASP A 200 19.40 13.07 1.44
N SER A 201 18.33 13.76 1.76
CA SER A 201 16.92 13.47 1.56
C SER A 201 16.53 13.31 0.10
N ASN A 202 16.13 12.14 -0.29
CA ASN A 202 15.05 11.84 -1.26
C ASN A 202 15.01 10.36 -1.64
N THR A 203 15.06 9.47 -0.63
CA THR A 203 14.84 8.04 -0.87
C THR A 203 14.18 7.44 0.35
N ASP A 204 13.32 6.45 0.13
CA ASP A 204 12.92 5.48 1.15
C ASP A 204 14.15 5.10 2.00
N SER A 205 14.26 5.67 3.21
CA SER A 205 15.48 5.58 4.05
C SER A 205 15.83 4.16 4.46
N THR A 206 14.92 3.19 4.27
CA THR A 206 15.19 1.76 4.46
C THR A 206 16.05 1.18 3.34
N LEU A 207 16.16 1.89 2.19
CA LEU A 207 16.87 1.43 1.00
C LEU A 207 18.17 2.21 0.71
N VAL A 208 18.43 3.31 1.43
CA VAL A 208 19.67 4.08 1.23
C VAL A 208 20.88 3.21 1.60
N GLY A 209 21.77 3.02 0.64
CA GLY A 209 22.96 2.18 0.81
C GLY A 209 22.70 0.67 0.78
N LYS A 210 21.44 0.23 0.67
CA LYS A 210 21.14 -1.19 0.44
C LYS A 210 21.13 -1.50 -1.06
N PRO A 211 21.67 -2.65 -1.44
CA PRO A 211 21.61 -3.10 -2.82
C PRO A 211 20.16 -3.44 -3.19
N ARG A 212 19.77 -3.07 -4.40
CA ARG A 212 18.43 -3.33 -4.92
C ARG A 212 18.45 -3.68 -6.40
N MET A 213 17.36 -4.24 -6.89
CA MET A 213 17.20 -4.61 -8.29
C MET A 213 16.71 -3.46 -9.15
N GLY A 214 16.01 -2.48 -8.56
CA GLY A 214 15.36 -1.38 -9.29
C GLY A 214 14.07 -1.82 -9.99
N ILE A 215 13.18 -2.47 -9.25
CA ILE A 215 11.85 -2.85 -9.72
C ILE A 215 10.76 -2.39 -8.76
N THR A 216 9.57 -2.12 -9.30
CA THR A 216 8.33 -2.06 -8.53
C THR A 216 7.56 -3.34 -8.77
N MET A 217 7.02 -3.92 -7.70
CA MET A 217 6.41 -5.24 -7.73
C MET A 217 5.05 -5.27 -7.05
N SER A 218 4.22 -6.27 -7.41
CA SER A 218 2.90 -6.50 -6.83
C SER A 218 2.62 -7.98 -6.67
N ASN A 219 1.76 -8.32 -5.70
CA ASN A 219 1.26 -9.68 -5.57
C ASN A 219 0.16 -9.96 -6.62
N LEU A 220 0.20 -11.17 -7.20
CA LEU A 220 -0.80 -11.63 -8.17
C LEU A 220 -2.07 -12.23 -7.54
N ALA A 221 -2.27 -12.07 -6.24
CA ALA A 221 -3.20 -12.83 -5.42
C ALA A 221 -4.65 -12.95 -5.95
N ASN A 222 -5.11 -12.04 -6.81
CA ASN A 222 -6.50 -11.99 -7.29
C ASN A 222 -6.64 -11.96 -8.82
N SER A 223 -5.59 -12.29 -9.59
CA SER A 223 -5.75 -12.32 -11.05
C SER A 223 -6.54 -13.56 -11.49
N ARG A 224 -7.47 -13.37 -12.43
CA ARG A 224 -8.26 -14.47 -13.01
C ARG A 224 -7.35 -15.51 -13.70
N ALA A 225 -6.28 -15.03 -14.34
CA ALA A 225 -5.29 -15.86 -14.99
C ALA A 225 -4.58 -16.83 -14.02
N LEU A 226 -4.27 -16.36 -12.81
CA LEU A 226 -3.72 -17.21 -11.75
C LEU A 226 -4.74 -18.24 -11.26
N GLN A 227 -5.99 -17.82 -11.04
CA GLN A 227 -7.07 -18.72 -10.60
C GLN A 227 -7.39 -19.79 -11.63
N ASN A 228 -7.30 -19.48 -12.92
CA ASN A 228 -7.52 -20.42 -14.03
C ASN A 228 -6.28 -21.26 -14.34
N GLY A 229 -5.16 -21.08 -13.64
CA GLY A 229 -3.92 -21.80 -13.87
C GLY A 229 -3.19 -21.44 -15.18
N GLN A 230 -3.53 -20.31 -15.80
CA GLN A 230 -2.91 -19.81 -17.03
C GLN A 230 -1.52 -19.22 -16.80
N ILE A 231 -1.26 -18.74 -15.58
CA ILE A 231 0.03 -18.22 -15.14
C ILE A 231 0.45 -18.84 -13.82
N PRO A 232 1.76 -18.94 -13.53
CA PRO A 232 2.25 -19.45 -12.24
C PRO A 232 2.02 -18.44 -11.11
N LYS A 233 2.03 -18.94 -9.86
CA LYS A 233 2.15 -18.07 -8.68
C LYS A 233 3.52 -17.41 -8.70
N GLY A 234 3.56 -16.14 -8.29
CA GLY A 234 4.79 -15.37 -8.26
C GLY A 234 4.56 -13.89 -7.95
N VAL A 235 5.59 -13.11 -8.14
CA VAL A 235 5.59 -11.65 -7.94
C VAL A 235 5.60 -10.95 -9.29
N TYR A 236 4.59 -10.14 -9.54
CA TYR A 236 4.44 -9.40 -10.80
C TYR A 236 5.31 -8.13 -10.81
N VAL A 237 6.08 -7.95 -11.86
CA VAL A 237 6.90 -6.75 -12.10
C VAL A 237 6.06 -5.67 -12.73
N VAL A 238 5.74 -4.63 -11.95
CA VAL A 238 4.89 -3.49 -12.36
C VAL A 238 5.71 -2.43 -13.09
N ASN A 239 6.96 -2.22 -12.66
CA ASN A 239 7.87 -1.26 -13.26
C ASN A 239 9.31 -1.75 -13.13
N VAL A 240 10.16 -1.38 -14.09
CA VAL A 240 11.60 -1.58 -14.09
C VAL A 240 12.25 -0.21 -14.24
N GLU A 241 13.07 0.18 -13.26
CA GLU A 241 13.74 1.48 -13.27
C GLU A 241 14.79 1.54 -14.39
N GLU A 242 14.87 2.66 -15.06
CA GLU A 242 15.86 2.89 -16.13
C GLU A 242 17.29 2.81 -15.58
N ASN A 243 18.19 2.15 -16.31
CA ASN A 243 19.57 1.86 -15.93
C ASN A 243 19.75 1.00 -14.66
N SER A 244 18.68 0.38 -14.15
CA SER A 244 18.72 -0.49 -12.97
C SER A 244 19.40 -1.84 -13.24
N PRO A 245 19.83 -2.56 -12.18
CA PRO A 245 20.28 -3.94 -12.28
C PRO A 245 19.28 -4.88 -12.98
N ALA A 246 18.01 -4.72 -12.71
CA ALA A 246 16.96 -5.52 -13.35
C ALA A 246 16.85 -5.27 -14.86
N GLU A 247 16.88 -3.97 -15.27
CA GLU A 247 16.88 -3.62 -16.70
C GLU A 247 18.12 -4.17 -17.41
N LYS A 248 19.32 -3.99 -16.82
CA LYS A 248 20.58 -4.52 -17.35
C LYS A 248 20.55 -6.03 -17.53
N ALA A 249 19.86 -6.75 -16.64
CA ALA A 249 19.66 -8.18 -16.71
C ALA A 249 18.58 -8.62 -17.72
N GLY A 250 17.84 -7.67 -18.32
CA GLY A 250 16.79 -7.95 -19.28
C GLY A 250 15.42 -8.26 -18.68
N MET A 251 15.19 -7.91 -17.41
CA MET A 251 13.87 -7.98 -16.78
C MET A 251 12.94 -6.93 -17.42
N GLN A 252 11.68 -7.27 -17.56
CA GLN A 252 10.68 -6.43 -18.22
C GLN A 252 9.43 -6.25 -17.35
N VAL A 253 8.72 -5.16 -17.59
CA VAL A 253 7.37 -4.97 -17.04
C VAL A 253 6.48 -6.10 -17.57
N GLY A 254 5.71 -6.70 -16.67
CA GLY A 254 4.89 -7.86 -17.01
C GLY A 254 5.52 -9.22 -16.67
N ASP A 255 6.80 -9.28 -16.32
CA ASP A 255 7.43 -10.51 -15.83
C ASP A 255 6.81 -10.95 -14.49
N ILE A 256 6.72 -12.25 -14.29
CA ILE A 256 6.31 -12.86 -13.02
C ILE A 256 7.54 -13.57 -12.44
N ILE A 257 8.09 -13.05 -11.34
CA ILE A 257 9.20 -13.67 -10.63
C ILE A 257 8.65 -14.88 -9.87
N VAL A 258 9.16 -16.07 -10.19
CA VAL A 258 8.70 -17.35 -9.62
C VAL A 258 9.74 -18.03 -8.76
N ASP A 259 11.02 -17.68 -8.93
CA ASP A 259 12.14 -18.29 -8.18
C ASP A 259 13.30 -17.29 -8.04
N VAL A 260 13.99 -17.32 -6.90
CA VAL A 260 15.24 -16.61 -6.65
C VAL A 260 16.22 -17.53 -5.93
N ASN A 261 17.37 -17.82 -6.55
CA ASN A 261 18.43 -18.68 -6.00
C ASN A 261 17.90 -20.06 -5.58
N ASP A 262 17.12 -20.71 -6.44
CA ASP A 262 16.46 -22.00 -6.21
C ASP A 262 15.42 -22.00 -5.06
N ASN A 263 14.95 -20.81 -4.65
CA ASN A 263 13.84 -20.65 -3.72
C ASN A 263 12.59 -20.18 -4.46
N VAL A 264 11.52 -20.95 -4.35
CA VAL A 264 10.23 -20.57 -4.95
C VAL A 264 9.70 -19.29 -4.31
N ILE A 265 9.32 -18.33 -5.13
CA ILE A 265 8.77 -17.03 -4.71
C ILE A 265 7.29 -16.96 -5.06
N THR A 266 6.45 -16.72 -4.07
CA THR A 266 4.99 -16.62 -4.24
C THR A 266 4.42 -15.28 -3.77
N SER A 267 5.23 -14.47 -3.06
CA SER A 267 4.82 -13.19 -2.51
C SER A 267 5.95 -12.15 -2.54
N THR A 268 5.55 -10.87 -2.54
CA THR A 268 6.50 -9.74 -2.45
C THR A 268 7.33 -9.78 -1.16
N THR A 269 6.76 -10.27 -0.07
CA THR A 269 7.46 -10.44 1.22
C THR A 269 8.58 -11.46 1.13
N GLU A 270 8.33 -12.61 0.47
CA GLU A 270 9.36 -13.63 0.25
C GLU A 270 10.50 -13.10 -0.63
N LEU A 271 10.17 -12.38 -1.71
CA LEU A 271 11.16 -11.75 -2.57
C LEU A 271 12.00 -10.71 -1.81
N ALA A 272 11.35 -9.85 -1.03
CA ALA A 272 12.05 -8.85 -0.21
C ALA A 272 12.99 -9.51 0.81
N ALA A 273 12.59 -10.62 1.43
CA ALA A 273 13.44 -11.36 2.36
C ALA A 273 14.69 -11.95 1.68
N GLN A 274 14.60 -12.40 0.41
CA GLN A 274 15.76 -12.90 -0.33
C GLN A 274 16.80 -11.81 -0.64
N VAL A 275 16.35 -10.55 -0.75
CA VAL A 275 17.23 -9.40 -1.06
C VAL A 275 17.76 -8.73 0.21
N ALA A 276 17.06 -8.87 1.35
CA ALA A 276 17.35 -8.13 2.58
C ALA A 276 18.78 -8.32 3.12
N ASP A 277 19.32 -9.53 3.00
CA ASP A 277 20.65 -9.89 3.51
C ASP A 277 21.76 -9.78 2.46
N CYS A 278 21.43 -9.39 1.23
CA CYS A 278 22.38 -9.28 0.14
C CYS A 278 23.22 -8.00 0.21
N LYS A 279 24.36 -8.02 -0.48
CA LYS A 279 25.28 -6.88 -0.59
C LYS A 279 25.38 -6.41 -2.04
N ALA A 280 25.83 -5.18 -2.22
CA ALA A 280 26.17 -4.70 -3.56
C ALA A 280 27.25 -5.59 -4.20
N GLY A 281 27.01 -5.99 -5.44
CA GLY A 281 27.82 -6.94 -6.17
C GLY A 281 27.36 -8.42 -6.07
N ASP A 282 26.43 -8.75 -5.16
CA ASP A 282 25.84 -10.08 -5.12
C ASP A 282 24.99 -10.32 -6.37
N VAL A 283 25.07 -11.53 -6.91
CA VAL A 283 24.33 -11.93 -8.10
C VAL A 283 23.16 -12.81 -7.69
N LEU A 284 21.96 -12.39 -8.01
CA LEU A 284 20.74 -13.18 -7.84
C LEU A 284 20.41 -13.89 -9.15
N LYS A 285 20.22 -15.20 -9.06
CA LYS A 285 19.62 -15.98 -10.15
C LYS A 285 18.12 -15.93 -10.01
N ILE A 286 17.48 -15.28 -10.96
CA ILE A 286 16.03 -15.05 -10.92
C ILE A 286 15.38 -15.77 -12.09
N LYS A 287 14.38 -16.59 -11.80
CA LYS A 287 13.54 -17.18 -12.83
C LYS A 287 12.26 -16.38 -12.93
N VAL A 288 11.97 -15.87 -14.12
CA VAL A 288 10.73 -15.19 -14.43
C VAL A 288 9.90 -16.01 -15.42
N TYR A 289 8.58 -15.86 -15.33
CA TYR A 289 7.65 -16.31 -16.35
C TYR A 289 7.18 -15.07 -17.12
N ARG A 290 7.47 -15.06 -18.44
CA ARG A 290 7.17 -13.94 -19.33
C ARG A 290 6.12 -14.33 -20.34
N VAL A 291 5.06 -13.54 -20.41
CA VAL A 291 4.02 -13.69 -21.42
C VAL A 291 4.24 -12.60 -22.49
N PRO A 292 4.56 -12.97 -23.76
CA PRO A 292 4.86 -11.98 -24.79
C PRO A 292 3.70 -11.01 -25.04
N GLY A 293 3.99 -9.71 -25.02
CA GLY A 293 3.02 -8.66 -25.36
C GLY A 293 1.98 -8.34 -24.29
N ILE A 294 2.07 -8.91 -23.11
CA ILE A 294 1.16 -8.61 -21.99
C ILE A 294 1.85 -7.68 -21.00
N THR A 295 1.28 -6.49 -20.86
CA THR A 295 1.65 -5.51 -19.82
C THR A 295 0.60 -5.40 -18.72
N ASP A 296 -0.54 -6.09 -18.86
CA ASP A 296 -1.66 -6.09 -17.91
C ASP A 296 -2.33 -7.48 -17.87
N LEU A 297 -2.26 -8.13 -16.71
CA LEU A 297 -2.83 -9.47 -16.47
C LEU A 297 -4.25 -9.41 -15.87
N THR A 298 -4.82 -8.24 -15.71
CA THR A 298 -6.07 -8.06 -14.96
C THR A 298 -7.34 -8.26 -15.79
N GLY A 299 -7.26 -8.27 -17.12
CA GLY A 299 -8.45 -8.16 -17.97
C GLY A 299 -8.64 -9.18 -19.10
N SER A 300 -7.75 -10.14 -19.32
CA SER A 300 -7.81 -11.05 -20.47
C SER A 300 -8.25 -12.47 -20.08
N ASP A 301 -9.31 -12.98 -20.74
CA ASP A 301 -9.74 -14.37 -20.62
C ASP A 301 -8.86 -15.32 -21.46
N ASP A 302 -8.10 -14.81 -22.45
CA ASP A 302 -7.17 -15.55 -23.31
C ASP A 302 -5.75 -14.96 -23.15
N ILE A 303 -4.97 -15.53 -22.22
CA ILE A 303 -3.57 -15.19 -22.04
C ILE A 303 -2.75 -16.19 -22.86
N PRO A 304 -1.87 -15.71 -23.77
CA PRO A 304 -0.95 -16.58 -24.49
C PRO A 304 -0.03 -17.34 -23.53
N ASP A 305 0.43 -18.54 -23.97
CA ASP A 305 1.43 -19.26 -23.23
C ASP A 305 2.71 -18.41 -23.09
N GLY A 306 3.21 -18.32 -21.86
CA GLY A 306 4.46 -17.66 -21.56
C GLY A 306 5.62 -18.65 -21.52
N GLU A 307 6.81 -18.11 -21.35
CA GLU A 307 8.04 -18.89 -21.23
C GLU A 307 8.79 -18.55 -19.93
N TYR A 308 9.52 -19.56 -19.41
CA TYR A 308 10.41 -19.34 -18.27
C TYR A 308 11.75 -18.83 -18.78
N ILE A 309 12.24 -17.74 -18.20
CA ILE A 309 13.51 -17.10 -18.53
C ILE A 309 14.35 -17.02 -17.26
N ASP A 310 15.59 -17.46 -17.34
CA ASP A 310 16.56 -17.31 -16.25
C ASP A 310 17.35 -16.01 -16.46
N LEU A 311 17.39 -15.16 -15.43
CA LEU A 311 18.08 -13.87 -15.41
C LEU A 311 19.13 -13.88 -14.29
N GLU A 312 20.26 -13.24 -14.52
CA GLU A 312 21.27 -12.96 -13.49
C GLU A 312 21.28 -11.46 -13.20
N VAL A 313 20.79 -11.08 -12.01
CA VAL A 313 20.70 -9.69 -11.58
C VAL A 313 21.82 -9.40 -10.57
N THR A 314 22.77 -8.59 -10.94
CA THR A 314 23.83 -8.11 -10.03
C THR A 314 23.29 -6.92 -9.24
N LEU A 315 23.14 -7.08 -7.94
CA LEU A 315 22.60 -6.03 -7.08
C LEU A 315 23.56 -4.81 -7.00
N GLU A 316 23.00 -3.62 -7.13
CA GLU A 316 23.76 -2.36 -7.02
C GLU A 316 23.08 -1.46 -5.98
N VAL A 317 23.89 -0.62 -5.31
CA VAL A 317 23.35 0.54 -4.62
C VAL A 317 22.99 1.54 -5.71
N ILE A 318 21.69 1.71 -5.94
CA ILE A 318 21.20 2.69 -6.92
C ILE A 318 21.16 4.03 -6.19
N ASP A 319 22.17 4.87 -6.42
CA ASP A 319 22.13 6.26 -6.00
C ASP A 319 21.05 6.97 -6.81
N ASN A 320 20.23 7.76 -6.12
CA ASN A 320 19.09 8.42 -6.76
C ASN A 320 19.51 9.18 -8.00
N VAL A 321 18.83 8.84 -9.09
CA VAL A 321 18.98 9.53 -10.36
C VAL A 321 18.59 11.00 -10.18
N LYS A 322 19.58 11.86 -10.45
CA LYS A 322 19.31 13.26 -10.74
C LYS A 322 18.26 13.35 -11.85
N GLN A 323 17.17 14.03 -11.60
CA GLN A 323 16.51 14.78 -12.64
C GLN A 323 17.27 16.01 -12.97
#